data_af294fa38ce7d7d1da3b75a96ee4a98e
#
_entry.id   af294fa38ce7d7d1da3b75a96ee4a98e
#
_cell.length_a   1.000
_cell.length_b   1.000
_cell.length_c   1.000
_cell.angle_alpha   90.00
_cell.angle_beta   90.00
_cell.angle_gamma   90.00
#
_symmetry.space_group_name_H-M   'P 1'
#
loop_
_entity.id
_entity.type
_entity.pdbx_description
1 polymer ?
#
loop_
_entity_poly.entity_id
_entity_poly.type
_entity_poly.pdbx_seq_one_letter_code
_entity_poly.pdbx_strand_id
1 'polypeptide(L)'
;MQKSRSSGSGTIIHPDGYILTNHHVAGRATRITVRLADRQECRATLIGTDPLADLAILKLDKSDLRDPNEKLPVAKFGDSDKLKVGDVVLAMGSPAGLSQSVTKGVVANTEMISPGGGGLSLDGETVGELVRWIGHDAVIFPGNSGGPLVNLQGEIIGVNEVGIGSIGGAIPANLAKKIAESLIKDGVVKRSSIGLSVQPLLKTDRHESGVLVAGVLAKSPAAAGGMKAGDIITSINGSAIPASRSPEDIPLFNRMILESPIGGTLTIKGQRDGKEQEWNVTTQEREPAQPREKEILSWGITARNLTHLNAMEMHRDDNDAAIIQSIRSGGPTAAAKPSPVPGDLILKVNDVAIKNIDDLENVSLEITKDAKKPIPTLVTYEHDGDSYLTVINIGSEEEDEDAAIARKAWLGISTQVISADLAEALGVAGQKGMRITRVYPGTTAEKAGFKNGDLLLKLDGEAINASRPEDADVLSEAIRQHRVNDEVKIDIHRGKEAMTITATLERSPEARSELQEFKCESLEFNARDLGKEDRVRESVNDDEKGVLITSVTNAGWAALGGLQNADILQSIDGKTVDSTETLKTLIAEIDKQKPTHITLFVRRGITTRHIELEPIW
;
A
#
# COMPACT_ATOMS: atom_id res chain seq x y z
N MET A 1 -3.64 4.85 6.66
CA MET A 1 -3.59 4.03 5.43
C MET A 1 -2.14 3.65 5.14
N GLN A 2 -1.86 2.39 4.82
CA GLN A 2 -0.51 2.00 4.44
C GLN A 2 -0.36 2.29 2.94
N LYS A 3 0.42 3.30 2.57
CA LYS A 3 0.72 3.59 1.17
C LYS A 3 1.70 2.55 0.64
N SER A 4 1.43 2.00 -0.53
CA SER A 4 2.29 1.04 -1.21
C SER A 4 2.72 1.57 -2.58
N ARG A 5 3.89 1.13 -3.05
CA ARG A 5 4.39 1.45 -4.38
C ARG A 5 4.23 0.22 -5.26
N SER A 6 3.60 0.39 -6.41
CA SER A 6 3.57 -0.60 -7.49
C SER A 6 4.40 -0.10 -8.67
N SER A 7 4.96 -0.99 -9.45
CA SER A 7 5.64 -0.68 -10.69
C SER A 7 5.27 -1.70 -11.76
N GLY A 8 5.20 -1.26 -13.00
CA GLY A 8 4.87 -2.10 -14.15
C GLY A 8 5.28 -1.43 -15.45
N SER A 9 4.75 -1.91 -16.54
CA SER A 9 4.99 -1.42 -17.89
C SER A 9 3.71 -0.95 -18.54
N GLY A 10 3.83 -0.24 -19.64
CA GLY A 10 2.69 0.20 -20.44
C GLY A 10 3.08 0.48 -21.87
N THR A 11 2.09 0.66 -22.72
CA THR A 11 2.28 0.90 -24.15
C THR A 11 1.46 2.11 -24.60
N ILE A 12 2.10 3.09 -25.25
CA ILE A 12 1.41 4.22 -25.86
C ILE A 12 0.64 3.72 -27.09
N ILE A 13 -0.69 3.81 -27.05
CA ILE A 13 -1.60 3.30 -28.08
C ILE A 13 -2.34 4.39 -28.86
N HIS A 14 -2.15 5.67 -28.48
CA HIS A 14 -2.77 6.80 -29.15
C HIS A 14 -1.85 8.02 -29.15
N PRO A 15 -1.81 8.85 -30.22
CA PRO A 15 -0.92 10.02 -30.31
C PRO A 15 -1.18 11.10 -29.26
N ASP A 16 -2.36 11.13 -28.67
CA ASP A 16 -2.70 12.02 -27.55
C ASP A 16 -2.10 11.57 -26.22
N GLY A 17 -1.34 10.46 -26.17
CA GLY A 17 -0.69 9.97 -24.95
C GLY A 17 -1.55 9.05 -24.10
N TYR A 18 -2.49 8.32 -24.69
CA TYR A 18 -3.14 7.22 -23.98
C TYR A 18 -2.21 6.00 -23.90
N ILE A 19 -2.09 5.46 -22.69
CA ILE A 19 -1.22 4.33 -22.38
C ILE A 19 -2.09 3.18 -21.91
N LEU A 20 -1.91 2.02 -22.52
CA LEU A 20 -2.51 0.76 -22.08
C LEU A 20 -1.56 0.08 -21.08
N THR A 21 -2.10 -0.37 -19.95
CA THR A 21 -1.39 -1.12 -18.90
C THR A 21 -2.35 -2.07 -18.19
N ASN A 22 -1.90 -2.79 -17.17
CA ASN A 22 -2.78 -3.62 -16.34
C ASN A 22 -3.48 -2.82 -15.24
N HIS A 23 -4.67 -3.31 -14.83
CA HIS A 23 -5.42 -2.77 -13.69
C HIS A 23 -4.61 -2.90 -12.39
N HIS A 24 -4.05 -4.09 -12.10
CA HIS A 24 -3.26 -4.31 -10.89
C HIS A 24 -2.00 -3.43 -10.81
N VAL A 25 -1.51 -2.89 -11.92
CA VAL A 25 -0.37 -1.94 -11.97
C VAL A 25 -0.81 -0.55 -11.56
N ALA A 26 -1.92 -0.03 -12.12
CA ALA A 26 -2.29 1.38 -12.01
C ALA A 26 -3.75 1.65 -11.64
N GLY A 27 -4.63 0.65 -11.63
CA GLY A 27 -6.08 0.86 -11.48
C GLY A 27 -6.52 1.45 -10.13
N ARG A 28 -5.69 1.31 -9.08
CA ARG A 28 -5.92 1.88 -7.75
C ARG A 28 -4.93 2.97 -7.36
N ALA A 29 -4.04 3.36 -8.29
CA ALA A 29 -3.01 4.34 -8.00
C ALA A 29 -3.61 5.74 -7.83
N THR A 30 -3.17 6.43 -6.77
CA THR A 30 -3.50 7.84 -6.53
C THR A 30 -2.48 8.78 -7.18
N ARG A 31 -1.28 8.27 -7.50
CA ARG A 31 -0.20 8.99 -8.20
C ARG A 31 0.41 8.06 -9.22
N ILE A 32 0.56 8.55 -10.42
CA ILE A 32 1.11 7.77 -11.52
C ILE A 32 2.19 8.61 -12.20
N THR A 33 3.42 8.06 -12.22
CA THR A 33 4.54 8.60 -13.00
C THR A 33 4.93 7.61 -14.07
N VAL A 34 5.06 8.07 -15.29
CA VAL A 34 5.46 7.28 -16.45
C VAL A 34 6.84 7.71 -16.89
N ARG A 35 7.77 6.75 -16.97
CA ARG A 35 9.09 6.97 -17.58
C ARG A 35 9.06 6.49 -19.02
N LEU A 36 9.30 7.40 -19.96
CA LEU A 36 9.36 7.10 -21.39
C LEU A 36 10.69 6.43 -21.79
N ALA A 37 10.74 5.94 -23.02
CA ALA A 37 11.93 5.26 -23.55
C ALA A 37 13.19 6.15 -23.59
N ASP A 38 13.03 7.45 -23.74
CA ASP A 38 14.10 8.46 -23.71
C ASP A 38 14.42 8.96 -22.30
N ARG A 39 13.84 8.31 -21.27
CA ARG A 39 13.99 8.58 -19.83
C ARG A 39 13.32 9.87 -19.33
N GLN A 40 12.48 10.52 -20.13
CA GLN A 40 11.62 11.57 -19.60
C GLN A 40 10.62 10.97 -18.61
N GLU A 41 10.40 11.65 -17.51
CA GLU A 41 9.38 11.31 -16.52
C GLU A 41 8.22 12.29 -16.66
N CYS A 42 7.02 11.76 -16.78
CA CYS A 42 5.81 12.52 -16.97
C CYS A 42 4.73 12.00 -16.03
N ARG A 43 3.90 12.89 -15.54
CA ARG A 43 2.71 12.53 -14.79
C ARG A 43 1.68 11.88 -15.72
N ALA A 44 0.86 11.04 -15.14
CA ALA A 44 -0.27 10.48 -15.86
C ALA A 44 -1.49 10.40 -14.94
N THR A 45 -2.67 10.42 -15.55
CA THR A 45 -3.95 10.25 -14.87
C THR A 45 -4.61 8.95 -15.31
N LEU A 46 -5.29 8.27 -14.38
CA LEU A 46 -6.11 7.11 -14.70
C LEU A 46 -7.39 7.59 -15.40
N ILE A 47 -7.62 7.14 -16.64
CA ILE A 47 -8.84 7.43 -17.40
C ILE A 47 -9.94 6.44 -17.04
N GLY A 48 -9.58 5.17 -16.95
CA GLY A 48 -10.51 4.13 -16.57
C GLY A 48 -9.82 2.78 -16.48
N THR A 49 -10.55 1.81 -15.92
CA THR A 49 -10.03 0.47 -15.68
C THR A 49 -11.12 -0.58 -15.82
N ASP A 50 -10.73 -1.78 -16.22
CA ASP A 50 -11.55 -2.99 -16.23
C ASP A 50 -10.87 -4.08 -15.39
N PRO A 51 -11.24 -4.21 -14.11
CA PRO A 51 -10.63 -5.19 -13.22
C PRO A 51 -10.83 -6.64 -13.68
N LEU A 52 -11.97 -6.95 -14.32
CA LEU A 52 -12.27 -8.30 -14.79
C LEU A 52 -11.38 -8.75 -15.95
N ALA A 53 -10.84 -7.82 -16.72
CA ALA A 53 -9.87 -8.10 -17.78
C ALA A 53 -8.45 -7.68 -17.39
N ASP A 54 -8.25 -7.20 -16.18
CA ASP A 54 -6.97 -6.66 -15.68
C ASP A 54 -6.34 -5.62 -16.61
N LEU A 55 -7.13 -4.69 -17.14
CA LEU A 55 -6.66 -3.63 -18.03
C LEU A 55 -6.98 -2.23 -17.47
N ALA A 56 -6.10 -1.27 -17.76
CA ALA A 56 -6.26 0.13 -17.42
C ALA A 56 -5.76 1.04 -18.56
N ILE A 57 -6.37 2.22 -18.67
CA ILE A 57 -5.93 3.28 -19.56
C ILE A 57 -5.49 4.48 -18.74
N LEU A 58 -4.27 4.93 -19.01
CA LEU A 58 -3.71 6.15 -18.47
C LEU A 58 -3.66 7.24 -19.54
N LYS A 59 -3.68 8.48 -19.11
CA LYS A 59 -3.45 9.66 -19.95
C LYS A 59 -2.20 10.37 -19.48
N LEU A 60 -1.19 10.43 -20.35
CA LEU A 60 0.05 11.16 -20.12
C LEU A 60 -0.21 12.66 -20.08
N ASP A 61 0.39 13.36 -19.13
CA ASP A 61 0.43 14.82 -19.14
C ASP A 61 1.56 15.28 -20.08
N LYS A 62 1.17 15.70 -21.27
CA LYS A 62 2.13 16.13 -22.29
C LYS A 62 2.84 17.44 -21.93
N SER A 63 2.37 18.19 -20.94
CA SER A 63 3.07 19.40 -20.47
C SER A 63 4.39 19.10 -19.79
N ASP A 64 4.58 17.89 -19.30
CA ASP A 64 5.82 17.42 -18.67
C ASP A 64 6.88 16.98 -19.70
N LEU A 65 6.51 16.86 -20.99
CA LEU A 65 7.47 16.55 -22.05
C LEU A 65 8.42 17.71 -22.31
N ARG A 66 9.66 17.42 -22.68
CA ARG A 66 10.64 18.45 -23.11
C ARG A 66 10.12 19.28 -24.28
N ASP A 67 9.36 18.67 -25.17
CA ASP A 67 8.55 19.34 -26.19
C ASP A 67 7.10 18.87 -26.09
N PRO A 68 6.18 19.67 -25.54
CA PRO A 68 4.75 19.32 -25.44
C PRO A 68 4.08 19.01 -26.76
N ASN A 69 4.65 19.44 -27.89
CA ASN A 69 4.15 19.19 -29.24
C ASN A 69 4.76 17.94 -29.88
N GLU A 70 5.64 17.26 -29.19
CA GLU A 70 6.28 16.04 -29.70
C GLU A 70 5.22 14.99 -30.07
N LYS A 71 5.42 14.38 -31.24
CA LYS A 71 4.59 13.25 -31.67
C LYS A 71 5.08 11.99 -30.98
N LEU A 72 4.29 11.52 -30.03
CA LEU A 72 4.56 10.28 -29.34
C LEU A 72 4.53 9.08 -30.30
N PRO A 73 5.46 8.12 -30.17
CA PRO A 73 5.44 6.89 -30.94
C PRO A 73 4.24 6.04 -30.49
N VAL A 74 3.43 5.59 -31.43
CA VAL A 74 2.23 4.80 -31.17
C VAL A 74 2.41 3.38 -31.65
N ALA A 75 2.22 2.41 -30.77
CA ALA A 75 2.24 1.00 -31.12
C ALA A 75 0.93 0.59 -31.83
N LYS A 76 1.05 -0.30 -32.81
CA LYS A 76 -0.08 -0.82 -33.59
C LYS A 76 -0.56 -2.14 -33.01
N PHE A 77 -1.87 -2.36 -32.99
CA PHE A 77 -2.44 -3.66 -32.67
C PHE A 77 -2.38 -4.59 -33.88
N GLY A 78 -1.90 -5.81 -33.65
CA GLY A 78 -2.04 -6.94 -34.56
C GLY A 78 -3.32 -7.71 -34.27
N ASP A 79 -3.49 -8.83 -34.96
CA ASP A 79 -4.66 -9.70 -34.84
C ASP A 79 -4.31 -10.95 -34.04
N SER A 80 -4.72 -10.96 -32.75
CA SER A 80 -4.43 -12.06 -31.84
C SER A 80 -5.16 -13.37 -32.18
N ASP A 81 -6.25 -13.31 -32.97
CA ASP A 81 -7.02 -14.50 -33.32
C ASP A 81 -6.34 -15.31 -34.44
N LYS A 82 -5.32 -14.73 -35.10
CA LYS A 82 -4.49 -15.39 -36.13
C LYS A 82 -3.27 -16.12 -35.59
N LEU A 83 -2.98 -15.94 -34.29
CA LEU A 83 -1.80 -16.56 -33.66
C LEU A 83 -1.89 -18.09 -33.68
N LYS A 84 -0.73 -18.70 -33.84
CA LYS A 84 -0.56 -20.14 -33.78
C LYS A 84 0.54 -20.51 -32.79
N VAL A 85 0.41 -21.66 -32.18
CA VAL A 85 1.47 -22.26 -31.38
C VAL A 85 2.74 -22.38 -32.23
N GLY A 86 3.88 -21.90 -31.69
CA GLY A 86 5.16 -21.82 -32.37
C GLY A 86 5.46 -20.47 -33.02
N ASP A 87 4.50 -19.54 -33.11
CA ASP A 87 4.78 -18.19 -33.60
C ASP A 87 5.77 -17.46 -32.68
N VAL A 88 6.76 -16.80 -33.28
CA VAL A 88 7.78 -16.07 -32.52
C VAL A 88 7.20 -14.77 -31.96
N VAL A 89 7.46 -14.53 -30.68
CA VAL A 89 6.98 -13.36 -29.94
C VAL A 89 8.10 -12.69 -29.15
N LEU A 90 7.92 -11.41 -28.88
CA LEU A 90 8.81 -10.60 -28.04
C LEU A 90 7.98 -10.00 -26.90
N ALA A 91 8.35 -10.31 -25.66
CA ALA A 91 7.77 -9.64 -24.50
C ALA A 91 8.64 -8.44 -24.12
N MET A 92 8.01 -7.27 -23.98
CA MET A 92 8.68 -6.01 -23.67
C MET A 92 8.20 -5.47 -22.33
N GLY A 93 9.11 -4.83 -21.59
CA GLY A 93 8.76 -4.24 -20.30
C GLY A 93 9.96 -3.69 -19.54
N SER A 94 9.74 -3.43 -18.25
CA SER A 94 10.74 -2.87 -17.32
C SER A 94 10.83 -3.72 -16.05
N PRO A 95 11.29 -4.99 -16.15
CA PRO A 95 11.38 -5.89 -15.01
C PRO A 95 12.31 -5.33 -13.94
N ALA A 96 11.88 -5.35 -12.68
CA ALA A 96 12.65 -4.85 -11.53
C ALA A 96 13.18 -3.40 -11.70
N GLY A 97 12.50 -2.57 -12.50
CA GLY A 97 12.95 -1.20 -12.80
C GLY A 97 14.07 -1.11 -13.87
N LEU A 98 14.45 -2.23 -14.47
CA LEU A 98 15.37 -2.24 -15.62
C LEU A 98 14.60 -1.76 -16.85
N SER A 99 14.87 -0.55 -17.29
CA SER A 99 14.17 0.05 -18.43
C SER A 99 14.49 -0.68 -19.74
N GLN A 100 13.45 -0.84 -20.58
CA GLN A 100 13.57 -1.31 -21.97
C GLN A 100 14.13 -2.72 -22.12
N SER A 101 13.62 -3.66 -21.33
CA SER A 101 13.95 -5.08 -21.50
C SER A 101 13.09 -5.72 -22.58
N VAL A 102 13.71 -6.56 -23.40
CA VAL A 102 13.05 -7.37 -24.43
C VAL A 102 13.49 -8.82 -24.26
N THR A 103 12.52 -9.72 -24.17
CA THR A 103 12.77 -11.16 -24.17
C THR A 103 12.09 -11.80 -25.36
N LYS A 104 12.70 -12.85 -25.92
CA LYS A 104 12.19 -13.57 -27.10
C LYS A 104 11.69 -14.95 -26.67
N GLY A 105 10.56 -15.37 -27.24
CA GLY A 105 9.99 -16.68 -27.07
C GLY A 105 9.08 -17.05 -28.22
N VAL A 106 8.24 -18.04 -27.98
CA VAL A 106 7.20 -18.50 -28.91
C VAL A 106 5.85 -18.60 -28.19
N VAL A 107 4.77 -18.53 -28.95
CA VAL A 107 3.43 -18.87 -28.47
C VAL A 107 3.42 -20.35 -28.09
N ALA A 108 3.21 -20.64 -26.83
CA ALA A 108 3.15 -22.00 -26.31
C ALA A 108 1.70 -22.54 -26.26
N ASN A 109 0.73 -21.65 -26.04
CA ASN A 109 -0.70 -21.98 -25.96
C ASN A 109 -1.52 -20.73 -26.33
N THR A 110 -2.55 -20.89 -27.16
CA THR A 110 -3.46 -19.80 -27.55
C THR A 110 -4.73 -19.74 -26.70
N GLU A 111 -4.91 -20.68 -25.78
CA GLU A 111 -6.14 -20.90 -25.02
C GLU A 111 -5.86 -21.17 -23.55
N MET A 112 -4.80 -20.57 -23.00
CA MET A 112 -4.37 -20.80 -21.63
C MET A 112 -5.38 -20.22 -20.63
N ILE A 113 -5.71 -21.01 -19.62
CA ILE A 113 -6.47 -20.60 -18.43
C ILE A 113 -5.64 -20.85 -17.17
N SER A 114 -6.07 -20.31 -16.04
CA SER A 114 -5.41 -20.57 -14.75
C SER A 114 -5.54 -22.04 -14.36
N PRO A 115 -4.46 -22.71 -13.93
CA PRO A 115 -4.49 -24.11 -13.47
C PRO A 115 -5.46 -24.29 -12.30
N GLY A 116 -6.19 -25.41 -12.32
CA GLY A 116 -7.09 -25.79 -11.22
C GLY A 116 -8.50 -25.21 -11.29
N GLY A 117 -8.84 -24.48 -12.37
CA GLY A 117 -10.23 -24.01 -12.61
C GLY A 117 -10.71 -22.89 -11.68
N GLY A 118 -9.93 -22.54 -10.65
CA GLY A 118 -10.12 -21.33 -9.86
C GLY A 118 -9.36 -20.21 -10.54
N GLY A 119 -10.06 -19.23 -11.08
CA GLY A 119 -9.43 -18.14 -11.82
C GLY A 119 -8.37 -17.41 -11.00
N LEU A 120 -7.38 -16.83 -11.70
CA LEU A 120 -6.47 -15.86 -11.09
C LEU A 120 -7.32 -14.71 -10.53
N SER A 121 -7.29 -14.52 -9.22
CA SER A 121 -7.98 -13.40 -8.59
C SER A 121 -6.99 -12.24 -8.45
N LEU A 122 -7.30 -11.14 -9.12
CA LEU A 122 -6.61 -9.87 -8.99
C LEU A 122 -7.62 -8.85 -8.46
N ASP A 123 -7.28 -8.24 -7.32
CA ASP A 123 -8.16 -7.25 -6.67
C ASP A 123 -9.61 -7.74 -6.44
N GLY A 124 -9.76 -9.05 -6.13
CA GLY A 124 -11.06 -9.67 -5.87
C GLY A 124 -11.84 -10.09 -7.12
N GLU A 125 -11.41 -9.70 -8.31
CA GLU A 125 -12.00 -10.16 -9.57
C GLU A 125 -11.33 -11.42 -10.08
N THR A 126 -12.12 -12.35 -10.60
CA THR A 126 -11.64 -13.59 -11.22
C THR A 126 -11.39 -13.34 -12.72
N VAL A 127 -10.18 -12.91 -13.06
CA VAL A 127 -9.82 -12.52 -14.45
C VAL A 127 -10.06 -13.64 -15.45
N GLY A 128 -9.83 -14.89 -15.06
CA GLY A 128 -10.08 -16.08 -15.87
C GLY A 128 -11.54 -16.33 -16.23
N GLU A 129 -12.52 -15.60 -15.65
CA GLU A 129 -13.91 -15.67 -16.12
C GLU A 129 -14.10 -15.07 -17.52
N LEU A 130 -13.25 -14.11 -17.89
CA LEU A 130 -13.34 -13.40 -19.17
C LEU A 130 -12.12 -13.65 -20.05
N VAL A 131 -10.91 -13.69 -19.46
CA VAL A 131 -9.65 -13.75 -20.19
C VAL A 131 -9.23 -15.20 -20.40
N ARG A 132 -8.96 -15.56 -21.64
CA ARG A 132 -8.24 -16.74 -22.06
C ARG A 132 -6.91 -16.24 -22.61
N TRP A 133 -5.83 -16.54 -21.88
CA TRP A 133 -4.52 -15.96 -22.16
C TRP A 133 -3.81 -16.60 -23.35
N ILE A 134 -2.96 -15.82 -24.01
CA ILE A 134 -1.92 -16.30 -24.87
C ILE A 134 -0.75 -16.73 -23.98
N GLY A 135 -0.49 -18.04 -23.89
CA GLY A 135 0.67 -18.59 -23.19
C GLY A 135 1.91 -18.49 -24.07
N HIS A 136 3.03 -18.03 -23.53
CA HIS A 136 4.30 -17.91 -24.24
C HIS A 136 5.49 -18.19 -23.30
N ASP A 137 6.63 -18.61 -23.86
CA ASP A 137 7.86 -18.91 -23.11
C ASP A 137 8.89 -17.76 -23.12
N ALA A 138 8.55 -16.59 -23.70
CA ALA A 138 9.34 -15.38 -23.50
C ALA A 138 9.34 -15.04 -22.00
N VAL A 139 10.54 -14.92 -21.43
CA VAL A 139 10.71 -14.75 -19.98
C VAL A 139 10.09 -13.43 -19.53
N ILE A 140 9.21 -13.49 -18.54
CA ILE A 140 8.62 -12.32 -17.87
C ILE A 140 8.91 -12.34 -16.37
N PHE A 141 9.07 -11.17 -15.77
CA PHE A 141 9.27 -10.96 -14.34
C PHE A 141 8.37 -9.84 -13.83
N PRO A 142 8.20 -9.69 -12.51
CA PRO A 142 7.52 -8.53 -11.93
C PRO A 142 8.07 -7.22 -12.51
N GLY A 143 7.18 -6.39 -13.06
CA GLY A 143 7.50 -5.19 -13.82
C GLY A 143 7.26 -5.31 -15.33
N ASN A 144 7.11 -6.51 -15.90
CA ASN A 144 6.68 -6.69 -17.29
C ASN A 144 5.15 -6.55 -17.45
N SER A 145 4.37 -6.70 -16.37
CA SER A 145 2.92 -6.52 -16.37
C SER A 145 2.51 -5.19 -16.99
N GLY A 146 1.55 -5.21 -17.92
CA GLY A 146 1.08 -4.06 -18.69
C GLY A 146 1.92 -3.74 -19.93
N GLY A 147 3.11 -4.34 -20.07
CA GLY A 147 3.93 -4.22 -21.27
C GLY A 147 3.39 -5.07 -22.43
N PRO A 148 3.75 -4.74 -23.69
CA PRO A 148 3.24 -5.44 -24.84
C PRO A 148 3.95 -6.79 -25.07
N LEU A 149 3.18 -7.78 -25.52
CA LEU A 149 3.66 -8.93 -26.27
C LEU A 149 3.50 -8.59 -27.75
N VAL A 150 4.59 -8.63 -28.53
CA VAL A 150 4.56 -8.23 -29.96
C VAL A 150 5.02 -9.36 -30.87
N ASN A 151 4.52 -9.33 -32.12
CA ASN A 151 5.01 -10.18 -33.19
C ASN A 151 6.29 -9.61 -33.82
N LEU A 152 6.88 -10.29 -34.82
CA LEU A 152 8.09 -9.85 -35.53
C LEU A 152 7.87 -8.59 -36.40
N GLN A 153 6.64 -8.18 -36.65
CA GLN A 153 6.27 -6.93 -37.31
C GLN A 153 6.19 -5.74 -36.34
N GLY A 154 6.38 -5.98 -35.03
CA GLY A 154 6.26 -4.97 -33.99
C GLY A 154 4.81 -4.61 -33.62
N GLU A 155 3.86 -5.45 -34.01
CA GLU A 155 2.44 -5.25 -33.66
C GLU A 155 2.11 -5.91 -32.32
N ILE A 156 1.31 -5.24 -31.49
CA ILE A 156 0.81 -5.75 -30.21
C ILE A 156 -0.11 -6.92 -30.49
N ILE A 157 0.23 -8.11 -30.01
CA ILE A 157 -0.60 -9.31 -30.06
C ILE A 157 -1.13 -9.71 -28.69
N GLY A 158 -0.63 -9.10 -27.61
CA GLY A 158 -1.11 -9.28 -26.25
C GLY A 158 -0.55 -8.24 -25.29
N VAL A 159 -1.10 -8.23 -24.07
CA VAL A 159 -0.61 -7.43 -22.94
C VAL A 159 -0.12 -8.42 -21.87
N ASN A 160 1.15 -8.38 -21.51
CA ASN A 160 1.73 -9.27 -20.50
C ASN A 160 1.05 -9.03 -19.15
N GLU A 161 0.67 -10.10 -18.47
CA GLU A 161 -0.07 -10.01 -17.21
C GLU A 161 0.51 -10.94 -16.14
N VAL A 162 0.54 -12.26 -16.41
CA VAL A 162 0.83 -13.28 -15.41
C VAL A 162 1.96 -14.20 -15.83
N GLY A 163 2.59 -14.85 -14.83
CA GLY A 163 3.50 -15.97 -15.02
C GLY A 163 2.97 -17.21 -14.30
N ILE A 164 2.81 -18.32 -15.01
CA ILE A 164 2.40 -19.61 -14.46
C ILE A 164 3.55 -20.61 -14.67
N GLY A 165 4.36 -20.80 -13.65
CA GLY A 165 5.60 -21.56 -13.77
C GLY A 165 6.57 -20.89 -14.74
N SER A 166 6.94 -21.57 -15.84
CA SER A 166 7.83 -21.04 -16.90
C SER A 166 7.07 -20.41 -18.08
N ILE A 167 5.75 -20.38 -18.04
CA ILE A 167 4.91 -19.83 -19.11
C ILE A 167 4.40 -18.45 -18.69
N GLY A 168 4.63 -17.44 -19.52
CA GLY A 168 4.00 -16.14 -19.42
C GLY A 168 2.60 -16.18 -20.03
N GLY A 169 1.65 -15.43 -19.44
CA GLY A 169 0.32 -15.23 -19.97
C GLY A 169 0.11 -13.78 -20.36
N ALA A 170 -0.41 -13.58 -21.59
CA ALA A 170 -0.75 -12.26 -22.10
C ALA A 170 -2.23 -12.18 -22.46
N ILE A 171 -2.88 -11.07 -22.11
CA ILE A 171 -4.26 -10.76 -22.51
C ILE A 171 -4.28 -10.56 -24.02
N PRO A 172 -5.17 -11.25 -24.79
CA PRO A 172 -5.20 -11.13 -26.25
C PRO A 172 -5.45 -9.70 -26.74
N ALA A 173 -4.71 -9.30 -27.77
CA ALA A 173 -4.74 -7.92 -28.30
C ALA A 173 -6.13 -7.50 -28.80
N ASN A 174 -6.91 -8.39 -29.42
CA ASN A 174 -8.27 -8.08 -29.89
C ASN A 174 -9.20 -7.73 -28.72
N LEU A 175 -9.10 -8.45 -27.60
CA LEU A 175 -9.83 -8.14 -26.37
C LEU A 175 -9.34 -6.82 -25.77
N ALA A 176 -8.00 -6.66 -25.63
CA ALA A 176 -7.40 -5.46 -25.05
C ALA A 176 -7.75 -4.19 -25.83
N LYS A 177 -7.75 -4.25 -27.16
CA LYS A 177 -8.14 -3.13 -28.03
C LYS A 177 -9.58 -2.70 -27.82
N LYS A 178 -10.53 -3.65 -27.78
CA LYS A 178 -11.96 -3.37 -27.57
C LYS A 178 -12.19 -2.72 -26.21
N ILE A 179 -11.53 -3.21 -25.16
CA ILE A 179 -11.61 -2.64 -23.81
C ILE A 179 -10.98 -1.25 -23.77
N ALA A 180 -9.80 -1.07 -24.37
CA ALA A 180 -9.12 0.22 -24.43
C ALA A 180 -9.98 1.29 -25.11
N GLU A 181 -10.63 0.98 -26.24
CA GLU A 181 -11.54 1.86 -26.93
C GLU A 181 -12.73 2.29 -26.04
N SER A 182 -13.32 1.36 -25.28
CA SER A 182 -14.40 1.64 -24.33
C SER A 182 -13.92 2.52 -23.18
N LEU A 183 -12.75 2.23 -22.60
CA LEU A 183 -12.18 3.01 -21.50
C LEU A 183 -11.81 4.44 -21.93
N ILE A 184 -11.26 4.60 -23.13
CA ILE A 184 -10.93 5.94 -23.67
C ILE A 184 -12.18 6.76 -23.89
N LYS A 185 -13.26 6.14 -24.40
CA LYS A 185 -14.50 6.80 -24.74
C LYS A 185 -15.36 7.11 -23.52
N ASP A 186 -15.57 6.11 -22.66
CA ASP A 186 -16.61 6.14 -21.63
C ASP A 186 -16.05 6.14 -20.19
N GLY A 187 -14.73 5.93 -20.02
CA GLY A 187 -14.04 5.84 -18.73
C GLY A 187 -14.30 4.55 -17.96
N VAL A 188 -15.21 3.70 -18.44
CA VAL A 188 -15.66 2.47 -17.78
C VAL A 188 -16.08 1.42 -18.81
N VAL A 189 -15.87 0.15 -18.46
CA VAL A 189 -16.44 -0.98 -19.21
C VAL A 189 -17.62 -1.53 -18.42
N LYS A 190 -18.83 -1.27 -18.92
CA LYS A 190 -20.04 -1.84 -18.34
C LYS A 190 -20.25 -3.25 -18.84
N ARG A 191 -20.55 -4.15 -17.92
CA ARG A 191 -20.79 -5.56 -18.22
C ARG A 191 -22.13 -6.01 -17.70
N SER A 192 -22.75 -6.95 -18.38
CA SER A 192 -24.00 -7.54 -17.94
C SER A 192 -23.77 -8.82 -17.13
N SER A 193 -24.76 -9.19 -16.34
CA SER A 193 -24.84 -10.43 -15.60
C SER A 193 -26.26 -10.97 -15.61
N ILE A 194 -26.39 -12.28 -15.49
CA ILE A 194 -27.67 -12.96 -15.27
C ILE A 194 -27.65 -13.86 -14.04
N GLY A 195 -26.50 -13.95 -13.33
CA GLY A 195 -26.34 -14.75 -12.11
C GLY A 195 -26.29 -16.25 -12.36
N LEU A 196 -25.60 -16.67 -13.42
CA LEU A 196 -25.31 -18.08 -13.71
C LEU A 196 -23.86 -18.42 -13.39
N SER A 197 -23.65 -19.62 -12.84
CA SER A 197 -22.38 -20.32 -12.82
C SER A 197 -22.48 -21.52 -13.77
N VAL A 198 -21.49 -21.69 -14.64
CA VAL A 198 -21.46 -22.77 -15.64
C VAL A 198 -20.18 -23.58 -15.55
N GLN A 199 -20.22 -24.79 -16.07
CA GLN A 199 -19.08 -25.70 -16.16
C GLN A 199 -19.13 -26.49 -17.47
N PRO A 200 -18.02 -27.14 -17.87
CA PRO A 200 -18.04 -28.05 -18.99
C PRO A 200 -19.07 -29.16 -18.80
N LEU A 201 -19.56 -29.71 -19.92
CA LEU A 201 -20.41 -30.88 -19.92
C LEU A 201 -19.72 -32.05 -19.22
N LEU A 202 -20.49 -32.87 -18.52
CA LEU A 202 -19.94 -34.04 -17.84
C LEU A 202 -19.33 -35.03 -18.85
N LYS A 203 -18.31 -35.77 -18.45
CA LYS A 203 -17.63 -36.76 -19.32
C LYS A 203 -18.56 -37.83 -19.87
N THR A 204 -19.64 -38.12 -19.15
CA THR A 204 -20.68 -39.06 -19.54
C THR A 204 -21.74 -38.46 -20.44
N ASP A 205 -21.75 -37.11 -20.55
CA ASP A 205 -22.71 -36.38 -21.36
C ASP A 205 -22.37 -36.52 -22.85
N ARG A 206 -23.37 -36.81 -23.68
CA ARG A 206 -23.21 -37.02 -25.13
C ARG A 206 -23.76 -35.86 -25.96
N HIS A 207 -24.17 -34.75 -25.36
CA HIS A 207 -24.59 -33.58 -26.11
C HIS A 207 -23.48 -33.07 -27.02
N GLU A 208 -23.80 -32.79 -28.27
CA GLU A 208 -22.86 -32.27 -29.26
C GLU A 208 -22.69 -30.75 -29.19
N SER A 209 -23.49 -30.09 -28.36
CA SER A 209 -23.46 -28.63 -28.16
C SER A 209 -23.84 -28.28 -26.72
N GLY A 210 -23.34 -27.11 -26.26
CA GLY A 210 -23.79 -26.48 -25.04
C GLY A 210 -22.81 -26.54 -23.87
N VAL A 211 -23.24 -25.91 -22.77
CA VAL A 211 -22.56 -25.80 -21.50
C VAL A 211 -23.50 -26.15 -20.36
N LEU A 212 -23.00 -26.77 -19.31
CA LEU A 212 -23.79 -27.21 -18.16
C LEU A 212 -23.92 -26.06 -17.14
N VAL A 213 -25.15 -25.76 -16.72
CA VAL A 213 -25.41 -24.83 -15.60
C VAL A 213 -25.04 -25.54 -14.29
N ALA A 214 -23.99 -25.08 -13.65
CA ALA A 214 -23.52 -25.58 -12.36
C ALA A 214 -24.32 -24.99 -11.19
N GLY A 215 -24.73 -23.71 -11.32
CA GLY A 215 -25.50 -23.02 -10.29
C GLY A 215 -26.25 -21.82 -10.83
N VAL A 216 -27.28 -21.42 -10.09
CA VAL A 216 -28.11 -20.24 -10.37
C VAL A 216 -28.18 -19.45 -9.08
N LEU A 217 -27.71 -18.21 -9.12
CA LEU A 217 -27.72 -17.30 -7.97
C LEU A 217 -29.15 -16.97 -7.60
N ALA A 218 -29.49 -17.08 -6.31
CA ALA A 218 -30.82 -16.72 -5.82
C ALA A 218 -31.14 -15.23 -6.11
N LYS A 219 -32.40 -14.91 -6.35
CA LYS A 219 -32.87 -13.56 -6.68
C LYS A 219 -32.25 -12.96 -7.97
N SER A 220 -31.49 -13.75 -8.75
CA SER A 220 -30.88 -13.29 -10.01
C SER A 220 -31.86 -13.33 -11.18
N PRO A 221 -31.55 -12.63 -12.30
CA PRO A 221 -32.34 -12.72 -13.53
C PRO A 221 -32.55 -14.14 -14.06
N ALA A 222 -31.52 -15.00 -13.97
CA ALA A 222 -31.62 -16.39 -14.39
C ALA A 222 -32.60 -17.20 -13.50
N ALA A 223 -32.57 -16.96 -12.18
CA ALA A 223 -33.51 -17.56 -11.24
C ALA A 223 -34.94 -17.12 -11.54
N ALA A 224 -35.16 -15.80 -11.77
CA ALA A 224 -36.46 -15.23 -12.16
C ALA A 224 -36.95 -15.77 -13.51
N GLY A 225 -36.04 -16.05 -14.46
CA GLY A 225 -36.30 -16.69 -15.73
C GLY A 225 -36.59 -18.20 -15.62
N GLY A 226 -36.50 -18.78 -14.41
CA GLY A 226 -36.81 -20.21 -14.17
C GLY A 226 -35.68 -21.17 -14.53
N MET A 227 -34.45 -20.68 -14.72
CA MET A 227 -33.26 -21.53 -14.93
C MET A 227 -32.88 -22.28 -13.65
N LYS A 228 -32.25 -23.43 -13.77
CA LYS A 228 -31.83 -24.28 -12.64
C LYS A 228 -30.48 -24.94 -12.91
N ALA A 229 -29.78 -25.31 -11.84
CA ALA A 229 -28.63 -26.20 -11.96
C ALA A 229 -29.04 -27.53 -12.63
N GLY A 230 -28.19 -28.01 -13.53
CA GLY A 230 -28.45 -29.18 -14.37
C GLY A 230 -29.01 -28.86 -15.76
N ASP A 231 -29.42 -27.61 -16.03
CA ASP A 231 -29.79 -27.18 -17.38
C ASP A 231 -28.57 -27.22 -18.31
N ILE A 232 -28.77 -27.57 -19.57
CA ILE A 232 -27.74 -27.46 -20.61
C ILE A 232 -28.15 -26.34 -21.56
N ILE A 233 -27.32 -25.30 -21.67
CA ILE A 233 -27.56 -24.17 -22.55
C ILE A 233 -26.91 -24.46 -23.90
N THR A 234 -27.66 -24.47 -24.99
CA THR A 234 -27.18 -24.79 -26.34
C THR A 234 -27.09 -23.58 -27.27
N SER A 235 -27.83 -22.50 -26.99
CA SER A 235 -27.72 -21.26 -27.75
C SER A 235 -28.15 -20.04 -26.92
N ILE A 236 -27.61 -18.88 -27.28
CA ILE A 236 -28.01 -17.55 -26.76
C ILE A 236 -28.28 -16.64 -27.96
N ASN A 237 -29.48 -16.03 -28.01
CA ASN A 237 -29.93 -15.16 -29.10
C ASN A 237 -29.71 -15.75 -30.50
N GLY A 238 -29.93 -17.07 -30.64
CA GLY A 238 -29.74 -17.81 -31.89
C GLY A 238 -28.28 -18.19 -32.22
N SER A 239 -27.29 -17.69 -31.46
CA SER A 239 -25.90 -18.10 -31.60
C SER A 239 -25.69 -19.44 -30.89
N ALA A 240 -25.32 -20.49 -31.65
CA ALA A 240 -25.06 -21.81 -31.12
C ALA A 240 -23.82 -21.84 -30.21
N ILE A 241 -23.88 -22.60 -29.12
CA ILE A 241 -22.75 -22.82 -28.21
C ILE A 241 -22.16 -24.19 -28.56
N PRO A 242 -20.87 -24.23 -28.98
CA PRO A 242 -20.18 -25.50 -29.17
C PRO A 242 -20.19 -26.34 -27.88
N ALA A 243 -20.02 -27.65 -27.98
CA ALA A 243 -19.93 -28.50 -26.81
C ALA A 243 -18.71 -28.08 -25.97
N SER A 244 -18.96 -27.52 -24.79
CA SER A 244 -17.91 -27.19 -23.83
C SER A 244 -17.44 -28.50 -23.18
N ARG A 245 -16.23 -28.94 -23.49
CA ARG A 245 -15.65 -30.18 -22.99
C ARG A 245 -14.52 -29.93 -22.00
N SER A 246 -14.02 -28.72 -21.96
CA SER A 246 -12.91 -28.34 -21.10
C SER A 246 -13.15 -26.97 -20.44
N PRO A 247 -12.48 -26.69 -19.33
CA PRO A 247 -12.58 -25.41 -18.66
C PRO A 247 -12.19 -24.22 -19.54
N GLU A 248 -11.34 -24.42 -20.55
CA GLU A 248 -10.89 -23.41 -21.51
C GLU A 248 -12.03 -22.84 -22.39
N ASP A 249 -13.14 -23.57 -22.47
CA ASP A 249 -14.33 -23.15 -23.25
C ASP A 249 -15.20 -22.15 -22.47
N ILE A 250 -15.12 -22.15 -21.13
CA ILE A 250 -16.02 -21.39 -20.26
C ILE A 250 -15.89 -19.87 -20.44
N PRO A 251 -14.67 -19.26 -20.57
CA PRO A 251 -14.55 -17.82 -20.80
C PRO A 251 -15.25 -17.35 -22.07
N LEU A 252 -15.34 -18.18 -23.09
CA LEU A 252 -16.06 -17.85 -24.33
C LEU A 252 -17.57 -17.73 -24.09
N PHE A 253 -18.13 -18.66 -23.33
CA PHE A 253 -19.54 -18.59 -22.93
C PHE A 253 -19.81 -17.36 -22.05
N ASN A 254 -18.98 -17.15 -21.01
CA ASN A 254 -19.12 -16.01 -20.12
C ASN A 254 -19.10 -14.68 -20.88
N ARG A 255 -18.23 -14.56 -21.88
CA ARG A 255 -18.13 -13.37 -22.73
C ARG A 255 -19.44 -13.06 -23.44
N MET A 256 -20.19 -14.08 -23.92
CA MET A 256 -21.48 -13.86 -24.57
C MET A 256 -22.48 -13.15 -23.65
N ILE A 257 -22.46 -13.46 -22.36
CA ILE A 257 -23.31 -12.82 -21.36
C ILE A 257 -22.76 -11.45 -20.96
N LEU A 258 -21.47 -11.38 -20.59
CA LEU A 258 -20.81 -10.17 -20.09
C LEU A 258 -20.84 -9.00 -21.10
N GLU A 259 -20.84 -9.31 -22.40
CA GLU A 259 -20.88 -8.32 -23.49
C GLU A 259 -22.30 -8.01 -24.00
N SER A 260 -23.32 -8.67 -23.46
CA SER A 260 -24.70 -8.41 -23.83
C SER A 260 -25.17 -7.04 -23.31
N PRO A 261 -26.15 -6.38 -23.99
CA PRO A 261 -26.69 -5.12 -23.52
C PRO A 261 -27.33 -5.26 -22.14
N ILE A 262 -27.02 -4.32 -21.23
CA ILE A 262 -27.64 -4.25 -19.89
C ILE A 262 -29.12 -3.88 -20.03
N GLY A 263 -30.01 -4.57 -19.30
CA GLY A 263 -31.47 -4.43 -19.42
C GLY A 263 -32.05 -5.06 -20.67
N GLY A 264 -31.21 -5.68 -21.52
CA GLY A 264 -31.66 -6.45 -22.69
C GLY A 264 -32.19 -7.83 -22.31
N THR A 265 -33.07 -8.39 -23.14
CA THR A 265 -33.57 -9.76 -22.97
C THR A 265 -32.73 -10.73 -23.78
N LEU A 266 -32.17 -11.75 -23.10
CA LEU A 266 -31.51 -12.88 -23.74
C LEU A 266 -32.52 -14.00 -23.94
N THR A 267 -32.67 -14.44 -25.19
CA THR A 267 -33.39 -15.69 -25.51
C THR A 267 -32.38 -16.83 -25.44
N ILE A 268 -32.48 -17.63 -24.39
CA ILE A 268 -31.61 -18.77 -24.11
C ILE A 268 -32.35 -20.08 -24.45
N LYS A 269 -31.78 -20.92 -25.29
CA LYS A 269 -32.31 -22.26 -25.57
C LYS A 269 -31.39 -23.32 -25.00
N GLY A 270 -32.03 -24.43 -24.63
CA GLY A 270 -31.28 -25.53 -24.05
C GLY A 270 -32.14 -26.72 -23.72
N GLN A 271 -31.70 -27.53 -22.77
CA GLN A 271 -32.40 -28.76 -22.36
C GLN A 271 -32.42 -28.88 -20.84
N ARG A 272 -33.52 -29.42 -20.32
CA ARG A 272 -33.66 -29.87 -18.93
C ARG A 272 -34.29 -31.25 -18.94
N ASP A 273 -33.64 -32.22 -18.29
CA ASP A 273 -34.11 -33.62 -18.24
C ASP A 273 -34.41 -34.21 -19.63
N GLY A 274 -33.58 -33.87 -20.63
CA GLY A 274 -33.73 -34.32 -22.01
C GLY A 274 -34.88 -33.64 -22.81
N LYS A 275 -35.52 -32.62 -22.24
CA LYS A 275 -36.57 -31.82 -22.91
C LYS A 275 -36.07 -30.45 -23.29
N GLU A 276 -36.39 -30.04 -24.50
CA GLU A 276 -36.08 -28.69 -24.96
C GLU A 276 -36.74 -27.65 -24.06
N GLN A 277 -36.00 -26.58 -23.79
CA GLN A 277 -36.42 -25.43 -22.99
C GLN A 277 -36.01 -24.14 -23.67
N GLU A 278 -36.80 -23.12 -23.46
CA GLU A 278 -36.47 -21.72 -23.84
C GLU A 278 -36.72 -20.82 -22.64
N TRP A 279 -35.71 -20.01 -22.31
CA TRP A 279 -35.78 -19.04 -21.22
C TRP A 279 -35.55 -17.62 -21.78
N ASN A 280 -36.38 -16.69 -21.34
CA ASN A 280 -36.17 -15.27 -21.62
C ASN A 280 -35.69 -14.60 -20.35
N VAL A 281 -34.41 -14.15 -20.35
CA VAL A 281 -33.74 -13.64 -19.17
C VAL A 281 -33.31 -12.21 -19.44
N THR A 282 -33.78 -11.27 -18.62
CA THR A 282 -33.37 -9.86 -18.71
C THR A 282 -32.05 -9.68 -17.98
N THR A 283 -31.03 -9.16 -18.67
CA THR A 283 -29.72 -8.89 -18.08
C THR A 283 -29.76 -7.74 -17.09
N GLN A 284 -28.91 -7.77 -16.09
CA GLN A 284 -28.65 -6.65 -15.18
C GLN A 284 -27.18 -6.23 -15.25
N GLU A 285 -26.85 -5.04 -14.72
CA GLU A 285 -25.46 -4.62 -14.61
C GLU A 285 -24.71 -5.55 -13.64
N ARG A 286 -23.51 -5.99 -14.03
CA ARG A 286 -22.62 -6.77 -13.16
C ARG A 286 -22.02 -5.86 -12.12
N GLU A 287 -22.21 -6.18 -10.86
CA GLU A 287 -21.51 -5.50 -9.77
C GLU A 287 -20.03 -5.91 -9.78
N PRO A 288 -19.11 -4.98 -9.47
CA PRO A 288 -17.71 -5.33 -9.26
C PRO A 288 -17.58 -6.24 -8.02
N ALA A 289 -16.66 -7.20 -8.04
CA ALA A 289 -16.44 -8.10 -6.89
C ALA A 289 -15.97 -7.30 -5.66
N GLN A 290 -15.15 -6.29 -5.87
CA GLN A 290 -14.76 -5.32 -4.84
C GLN A 290 -15.03 -3.89 -5.31
N PRO A 291 -16.10 -3.26 -4.80
CA PRO A 291 -16.33 -1.84 -5.01
C PRO A 291 -15.17 -0.99 -4.50
N ARG A 292 -15.01 0.19 -5.11
CA ARG A 292 -13.94 1.13 -4.74
C ARG A 292 -14.03 1.50 -3.25
N GLU A 293 -12.90 1.38 -2.56
CA GLU A 293 -12.75 1.84 -1.18
C GLU A 293 -12.65 3.36 -1.12
N LYS A 294 -13.25 3.94 -0.07
CA LYS A 294 -13.06 5.33 0.32
C LYS A 294 -12.44 5.40 1.71
N GLU A 295 -11.55 6.36 1.90
CA GLU A 295 -11.02 6.69 3.22
C GLU A 295 -11.95 7.68 3.92
N ILE A 296 -12.39 7.35 5.12
CA ILE A 296 -13.17 8.24 6.00
C ILE A 296 -12.24 8.69 7.12
N LEU A 297 -11.52 9.78 6.88
CA LEU A 297 -10.46 10.29 7.76
C LEU A 297 -10.96 10.56 9.19
N SER A 298 -12.15 11.15 9.33
CA SER A 298 -12.75 11.46 10.62
C SER A 298 -13.02 10.24 11.50
N TRP A 299 -13.08 9.04 10.92
CA TRP A 299 -13.26 7.76 11.59
C TRP A 299 -11.95 6.98 11.74
N GLY A 300 -10.95 7.28 10.91
CA GLY A 300 -9.73 6.49 10.80
C GLY A 300 -9.97 5.12 10.18
N ILE A 301 -10.86 5.01 9.18
CA ILE A 301 -11.18 3.75 8.49
C ILE A 301 -11.10 3.92 6.98
N THR A 302 -10.97 2.79 6.27
CA THR A 302 -11.43 2.67 4.88
C THR A 302 -12.67 1.79 4.84
N ALA A 303 -13.62 2.16 4.00
CA ALA A 303 -14.86 1.41 3.83
C ALA A 303 -15.27 1.35 2.35
N ARG A 304 -16.16 0.43 2.01
CA ARG A 304 -16.73 0.28 0.67
C ARG A 304 -18.21 -0.10 0.75
N ASN A 305 -18.88 -0.08 -0.39
CA ASN A 305 -20.24 -0.59 -0.48
C ASN A 305 -20.30 -2.11 -0.27
N LEU A 306 -21.38 -2.57 0.33
CA LEU A 306 -21.70 -3.99 0.38
C LEU A 306 -22.34 -4.39 -0.95
N THR A 307 -21.74 -5.38 -1.65
CA THR A 307 -22.32 -5.92 -2.89
C THR A 307 -23.44 -6.91 -2.59
N HIS A 308 -24.31 -7.14 -3.56
CA HIS A 308 -25.37 -8.14 -3.41
C HIS A 308 -24.80 -9.56 -3.16
N LEU A 309 -23.67 -9.89 -3.82
CA LEU A 309 -22.99 -11.17 -3.59
C LEU A 309 -22.46 -11.27 -2.17
N ASN A 310 -21.75 -10.23 -1.66
CA ASN A 310 -21.25 -10.24 -0.29
C ASN A 310 -22.41 -10.30 0.73
N ALA A 311 -23.52 -9.60 0.48
CA ALA A 311 -24.70 -9.66 1.34
C ALA A 311 -25.25 -11.09 1.44
N MET A 312 -25.31 -11.80 0.31
CA MET A 312 -25.75 -13.21 0.28
C MET A 312 -24.77 -14.14 1.01
N GLU A 313 -23.46 -13.96 0.84
CA GLU A 313 -22.43 -14.71 1.57
C GLU A 313 -22.54 -14.50 3.09
N MET A 314 -22.94 -13.30 3.52
CA MET A 314 -23.20 -12.93 4.91
C MET A 314 -24.63 -13.29 5.38
N HIS A 315 -25.40 -14.04 4.55
CA HIS A 315 -26.80 -14.41 4.83
C HIS A 315 -27.76 -13.23 5.08
N ARG A 316 -27.49 -12.09 4.45
CA ARG A 316 -28.34 -10.91 4.51
C ARG A 316 -29.35 -10.88 3.37
N ASP A 317 -30.52 -10.30 3.66
CA ASP A 317 -31.58 -10.10 2.66
C ASP A 317 -31.41 -8.82 1.82
N ASP A 318 -30.59 -7.85 2.29
CA ASP A 318 -30.28 -6.57 1.65
C ASP A 318 -28.78 -6.29 1.66
N ASN A 319 -28.36 -5.32 0.87
CA ASN A 319 -26.99 -4.81 0.82
C ASN A 319 -26.89 -3.36 1.33
N ASP A 320 -27.86 -2.93 2.16
CA ASP A 320 -27.90 -1.61 2.76
C ASP A 320 -26.90 -1.54 3.93
N ALA A 321 -25.63 -1.25 3.63
CA ALA A 321 -24.55 -1.05 4.60
C ALA A 321 -23.29 -0.48 3.96
N ALA A 322 -22.36 0.03 4.79
CA ALA A 322 -20.97 0.26 4.45
C ALA A 322 -20.09 -0.77 5.18
N ILE A 323 -19.28 -1.55 4.45
CA ILE A 323 -18.38 -2.54 5.02
C ILE A 323 -17.02 -1.93 5.33
N ILE A 324 -16.52 -2.10 6.55
CA ILE A 324 -15.18 -1.65 6.98
C ILE A 324 -14.12 -2.54 6.35
N GLN A 325 -13.15 -1.96 5.63
CA GLN A 325 -12.04 -2.69 5.02
C GLN A 325 -10.77 -2.63 5.86
N SER A 326 -10.48 -1.48 6.45
CA SER A 326 -9.33 -1.32 7.32
C SER A 326 -9.60 -0.29 8.41
N ILE A 327 -8.89 -0.43 9.54
CA ILE A 327 -8.97 0.49 10.69
C ILE A 327 -7.55 0.97 10.98
N ARG A 328 -7.39 2.28 11.08
CA ARG A 328 -6.12 2.91 11.44
C ARG A 328 -5.84 2.69 12.92
N SER A 329 -4.67 2.11 13.24
CA SER A 329 -4.22 1.98 14.62
C SER A 329 -4.11 3.35 15.30
N GLY A 330 -4.70 3.46 16.51
CA GLY A 330 -4.77 4.74 17.24
C GLY A 330 -5.81 5.73 16.69
N GLY A 331 -6.57 5.37 15.65
CA GLY A 331 -7.66 6.18 15.13
C GLY A 331 -8.93 6.09 15.97
N PRO A 332 -9.93 6.96 15.71
CA PRO A 332 -11.18 7.02 16.49
C PRO A 332 -11.92 5.69 16.59
N THR A 333 -12.04 4.95 15.48
CA THR A 333 -12.71 3.64 15.47
C THR A 333 -11.95 2.59 16.29
N ALA A 334 -10.60 2.58 16.21
CA ALA A 334 -9.78 1.66 16.99
C ALA A 334 -9.86 1.92 18.51
N ALA A 335 -10.11 3.16 18.92
CA ALA A 335 -10.25 3.56 20.32
C ALA A 335 -11.63 3.25 20.91
N ALA A 336 -12.64 2.99 20.09
CA ALA A 336 -14.01 2.70 20.52
C ALA A 336 -14.10 1.40 21.32
N LYS A 337 -15.14 1.29 22.17
CA LYS A 337 -15.37 0.09 22.99
C LYS A 337 -16.89 -0.23 23.03
N PRO A 338 -17.32 -1.37 22.45
CA PRO A 338 -16.49 -2.30 21.65
C PRO A 338 -15.98 -1.67 20.38
N SER A 339 -14.76 -2.06 19.93
CA SER A 339 -14.20 -1.60 18.66
C SER A 339 -14.70 -2.47 17.53
N PRO A 340 -15.24 -1.90 16.46
CA PRO A 340 -15.45 -2.63 15.22
C PRO A 340 -14.15 -3.23 14.67
N VAL A 341 -14.26 -4.23 13.80
CA VAL A 341 -13.12 -4.87 13.13
C VAL A 341 -13.30 -4.84 11.60
N PRO A 342 -12.24 -5.03 10.80
CA PRO A 342 -12.39 -5.20 9.36
C PRO A 342 -13.37 -6.34 9.02
N GLY A 343 -14.30 -6.08 8.11
CA GLY A 343 -15.40 -6.98 7.76
C GLY A 343 -16.74 -6.60 8.38
N ASP A 344 -16.76 -5.78 9.44
CA ASP A 344 -17.99 -5.31 10.05
C ASP A 344 -18.75 -4.35 9.14
N LEU A 345 -20.07 -4.35 9.29
CA LEU A 345 -21.00 -3.52 8.53
C LEU A 345 -21.52 -2.36 9.37
N ILE A 346 -21.31 -1.14 8.90
CA ILE A 346 -21.93 0.04 9.51
C ILE A 346 -23.35 0.17 8.99
N LEU A 347 -24.34 0.04 9.89
CA LEU A 347 -25.76 0.06 9.56
C LEU A 347 -26.41 1.41 9.86
N LYS A 348 -25.95 2.11 10.92
CA LYS A 348 -26.57 3.34 11.37
C LYS A 348 -25.57 4.23 12.10
N VAL A 349 -25.65 5.53 11.85
CA VAL A 349 -24.87 6.57 12.54
C VAL A 349 -25.85 7.54 13.18
N ASN A 350 -25.86 7.63 14.52
CA ASN A 350 -26.94 8.25 15.30
C ASN A 350 -28.31 7.69 14.84
N ASP A 351 -29.19 8.54 14.31
CA ASP A 351 -30.52 8.14 13.81
C ASP A 351 -30.57 7.92 12.30
N VAL A 352 -29.45 8.09 11.58
CA VAL A 352 -29.38 7.99 10.13
C VAL A 352 -28.96 6.58 9.71
N ALA A 353 -29.79 5.91 8.89
CA ALA A 353 -29.47 4.64 8.29
C ALA A 353 -28.40 4.82 7.21
N ILE A 354 -27.42 3.91 7.18
CA ILE A 354 -26.33 3.89 6.20
C ILE A 354 -26.59 2.76 5.20
N LYS A 355 -26.87 3.13 3.96
CA LYS A 355 -27.12 2.19 2.86
C LYS A 355 -25.90 1.95 1.99
N ASN A 356 -24.98 2.91 2.00
CA ASN A 356 -23.78 2.88 1.17
C ASN A 356 -22.70 3.79 1.77
N ILE A 357 -21.52 3.78 1.14
CA ILE A 357 -20.37 4.57 1.61
C ILE A 357 -20.60 6.09 1.48
N ASP A 358 -21.41 6.53 0.50
CA ASP A 358 -21.68 7.95 0.31
C ASP A 358 -22.57 8.49 1.44
N ASP A 359 -23.54 7.69 1.94
CA ASP A 359 -24.32 8.03 3.13
C ASP A 359 -23.43 8.20 4.35
N LEU A 360 -22.47 7.26 4.56
CA LEU A 360 -21.52 7.34 5.67
C LEU A 360 -20.64 8.60 5.58
N GLU A 361 -20.12 8.91 4.38
CA GLU A 361 -19.34 10.11 4.14
C GLU A 361 -20.13 11.39 4.41
N ASN A 362 -21.34 11.49 3.84
CA ASN A 362 -22.20 12.67 4.01
C ASN A 362 -22.58 12.92 5.47
N VAL A 363 -23.00 11.89 6.20
CA VAL A 363 -23.31 12.00 7.64
C VAL A 363 -22.08 12.39 8.45
N SER A 364 -20.92 11.83 8.12
CA SER A 364 -19.66 12.16 8.78
C SER A 364 -19.26 13.62 8.57
N LEU A 365 -19.38 14.12 7.33
CA LEU A 365 -19.13 15.52 6.99
C LEU A 365 -20.10 16.48 7.71
N GLU A 366 -21.37 16.11 7.81
CA GLU A 366 -22.36 16.93 8.52
C GLU A 366 -22.04 17.03 10.01
N ILE A 367 -21.71 15.91 10.67
CA ILE A 367 -21.36 15.87 12.09
C ILE A 367 -20.08 16.66 12.38
N THR A 368 -19.08 16.62 11.51
CA THR A 368 -17.76 17.22 11.73
C THR A 368 -17.62 18.65 11.18
N LYS A 369 -18.62 19.17 10.47
CA LYS A 369 -18.56 20.44 9.73
C LYS A 369 -18.06 21.65 10.53
N ASP A 370 -18.51 21.79 11.79
CA ASP A 370 -18.16 22.92 12.66
C ASP A 370 -17.40 22.44 13.93
N ALA A 371 -16.95 21.19 13.93
CA ALA A 371 -16.37 20.57 15.10
C ALA A 371 -14.88 20.97 15.26
N LYS A 372 -14.55 21.58 16.40
CA LYS A 372 -13.17 21.87 16.83
C LYS A 372 -12.57 20.73 17.68
N LYS A 373 -13.38 19.76 18.08
CA LYS A 373 -12.98 18.59 18.88
C LYS A 373 -13.75 17.38 18.39
N PRO A 374 -13.23 16.17 18.61
CA PRO A 374 -13.95 14.94 18.26
C PRO A 374 -15.34 14.90 18.86
N ILE A 375 -16.33 14.46 18.10
CA ILE A 375 -17.74 14.38 18.51
C ILE A 375 -18.11 12.94 18.82
N PRO A 376 -18.55 12.63 20.06
CA PRO A 376 -19.08 11.31 20.40
C PRO A 376 -20.30 10.98 19.53
N THR A 377 -20.19 9.93 18.73
CA THR A 377 -21.18 9.53 17.73
C THR A 377 -21.61 8.10 18.00
N LEU A 378 -22.91 7.87 18.14
CA LEU A 378 -23.48 6.53 18.34
C LEU A 378 -23.49 5.79 16.99
N VAL A 379 -22.93 4.58 16.98
CA VAL A 379 -22.82 3.76 15.78
C VAL A 379 -23.44 2.39 16.02
N THR A 380 -24.36 2.00 15.14
CA THR A 380 -24.84 0.63 15.06
C THR A 380 -24.08 -0.09 13.97
N TYR A 381 -23.45 -1.20 14.32
CA TYR A 381 -22.72 -2.03 13.36
C TYR A 381 -23.07 -3.50 13.56
N GLU A 382 -22.84 -4.30 12.52
CA GLU A 382 -23.06 -5.74 12.54
C GLU A 382 -21.70 -6.46 12.46
N HIS A 383 -21.54 -7.45 13.33
CA HIS A 383 -20.38 -8.34 13.37
C HIS A 383 -20.92 -9.77 13.41
N ASP A 384 -20.52 -10.60 12.41
CA ASP A 384 -20.94 -12.00 12.29
C ASP A 384 -22.48 -12.23 12.40
N GLY A 385 -23.28 -11.29 11.88
CA GLY A 385 -24.74 -11.33 11.90
C GLY A 385 -25.38 -10.76 13.16
N ASP A 386 -24.61 -10.43 14.19
CA ASP A 386 -25.09 -9.81 15.42
C ASP A 386 -24.95 -8.27 15.38
N SER A 387 -25.98 -7.56 15.87
CA SER A 387 -26.00 -6.10 15.91
C SER A 387 -25.41 -5.57 17.20
N TYR A 388 -24.40 -4.69 17.09
CA TYR A 388 -23.71 -4.03 18.19
C TYR A 388 -23.89 -2.53 18.15
N LEU A 389 -23.73 -1.91 19.33
CA LEU A 389 -23.69 -0.47 19.51
C LEU A 389 -22.34 -0.07 20.07
N THR A 390 -21.75 0.99 19.52
CA THR A 390 -20.54 1.60 20.05
C THR A 390 -20.59 3.12 19.92
N VAL A 391 -19.72 3.82 20.65
CA VAL A 391 -19.52 5.26 20.49
C VAL A 391 -18.14 5.50 19.92
N ILE A 392 -18.10 6.17 18.78
CA ILE A 392 -16.87 6.57 18.10
C ILE A 392 -16.76 8.09 18.20
N ASN A 393 -15.62 8.59 18.68
CA ASN A 393 -15.33 10.02 18.72
C ASN A 393 -14.80 10.44 17.35
N ILE A 394 -15.69 10.85 16.44
CA ILE A 394 -15.31 11.21 15.07
C ILE A 394 -14.79 12.65 14.97
N GLY A 395 -13.71 12.86 14.21
CA GLY A 395 -13.01 14.13 14.07
C GLY A 395 -11.52 14.00 14.37
N SER A 396 -10.78 15.10 14.25
CA SER A 396 -9.37 15.19 14.65
C SER A 396 -9.27 15.88 16.01
N GLU A 397 -8.41 15.37 16.91
CA GLU A 397 -7.89 16.16 18.02
C GLU A 397 -6.80 17.09 17.50
N GLU A 398 -6.88 18.40 17.83
CA GLU A 398 -5.71 19.25 17.83
C GLU A 398 -4.84 18.78 19.00
N GLU A 399 -3.62 18.27 18.71
CA GLU A 399 -2.67 17.84 19.74
C GLU A 399 -2.32 19.03 20.64
N ASP A 400 -2.63 18.96 21.94
CA ASP A 400 -2.15 19.91 22.96
C ASP A 400 -0.64 19.74 23.13
N GLU A 401 0.13 20.75 22.71
CA GLU A 401 1.61 20.74 22.65
C GLU A 401 2.32 20.92 24.02
N ASP A 402 1.67 20.91 25.17
CA ASP A 402 2.32 21.25 26.45
C ASP A 402 2.15 20.22 27.57
N ALA A 403 2.88 19.09 27.46
CA ALA A 403 3.26 18.33 28.65
C ALA A 403 4.78 18.55 28.92
N ALA A 404 5.11 19.51 29.76
CA ALA A 404 6.48 19.76 30.19
C ALA A 404 7.05 18.55 30.94
N ILE A 405 7.93 17.76 30.29
CA ILE A 405 8.59 16.62 30.91
C ILE A 405 9.71 17.12 31.83
N ALA A 406 9.67 16.75 33.12
CA ALA A 406 10.68 17.11 34.10
C ALA A 406 12.03 16.45 33.75
N ARG A 407 13.04 17.26 33.43
CA ARG A 407 14.41 16.80 33.13
C ARG A 407 15.14 16.39 34.39
N LYS A 408 15.80 15.23 34.36
CA LYS A 408 16.45 14.58 35.52
C LYS A 408 17.94 14.78 35.52
N ALA A 409 18.61 14.62 36.67
CA ALA A 409 20.05 14.64 36.81
C ALA A 409 20.73 13.51 36.03
N TRP A 410 21.92 13.76 35.47
CA TRP A 410 22.67 12.84 34.61
C TRP A 410 24.19 13.05 34.78
N LEU A 411 24.98 11.98 34.60
CA LEU A 411 26.43 12.04 34.79
C LEU A 411 27.26 12.13 33.51
N GLY A 412 26.66 11.93 32.32
CA GLY A 412 27.42 12.03 31.07
C GLY A 412 28.27 10.80 30.73
N ILE A 413 27.86 9.61 31.15
CA ILE A 413 28.55 8.34 30.89
C ILE A 413 27.55 7.28 30.39
N SER A 414 28.08 6.28 29.66
CA SER A 414 27.42 4.99 29.44
C SER A 414 28.14 3.90 30.21
N THR A 415 27.40 2.94 30.75
CA THR A 415 27.94 1.89 31.59
C THR A 415 27.44 0.51 31.18
N GLN A 416 28.15 -0.52 31.59
CA GLN A 416 27.72 -1.93 31.58
C GLN A 416 27.88 -2.52 32.97
N VAL A 417 27.03 -3.46 33.32
CA VAL A 417 27.10 -4.18 34.59
C VAL A 417 28.36 -5.05 34.64
N ILE A 418 29.02 -5.10 35.83
CA ILE A 418 30.14 -6.01 36.09
C ILE A 418 29.53 -7.35 36.52
N SER A 419 29.32 -8.27 35.56
CA SER A 419 28.89 -9.65 35.85
C SER A 419 30.00 -10.41 36.61
N ALA A 420 29.64 -11.53 37.26
CA ALA A 420 30.62 -12.36 37.98
C ALA A 420 31.79 -12.81 37.10
N ASP A 421 31.49 -13.27 35.87
CA ASP A 421 32.50 -13.67 34.88
C ASP A 421 33.39 -12.51 34.44
N LEU A 422 32.80 -11.32 34.25
CA LEU A 422 33.56 -10.12 33.89
C LEU A 422 34.44 -9.65 35.05
N ALA A 423 33.94 -9.71 36.29
CA ALA A 423 34.73 -9.39 37.48
C ALA A 423 35.95 -10.32 37.65
N GLU A 424 35.77 -11.62 37.40
CA GLU A 424 36.86 -12.59 37.42
C GLU A 424 37.89 -12.31 36.32
N ALA A 425 37.43 -12.10 35.09
CA ALA A 425 38.29 -11.79 33.94
C ALA A 425 39.08 -10.48 34.10
N LEU A 426 38.52 -9.51 34.81
CA LEU A 426 39.19 -8.22 35.11
C LEU A 426 40.08 -8.28 36.35
N GLY A 427 40.16 -9.43 37.05
CA GLY A 427 40.99 -9.61 38.26
C GLY A 427 40.41 -8.91 39.49
N VAL A 428 39.12 -8.63 39.52
CA VAL A 428 38.37 -7.98 40.62
C VAL A 428 37.24 -8.90 41.11
N ALA A 429 37.54 -10.20 41.20
CA ALA A 429 36.57 -11.23 41.55
C ALA A 429 35.76 -10.87 42.83
N GLY A 430 34.45 -11.04 42.76
CA GLY A 430 33.49 -10.74 43.84
C GLY A 430 33.10 -9.27 43.96
N GLN A 431 33.66 -8.34 43.17
CA GLN A 431 33.21 -6.94 43.14
C GLN A 431 31.95 -6.81 42.31
N LYS A 432 31.05 -5.95 42.78
CA LYS A 432 29.83 -5.54 42.09
C LYS A 432 29.95 -4.09 41.68
N GLY A 433 29.25 -3.68 40.63
CA GLY A 433 29.23 -2.31 40.17
C GLY A 433 29.05 -2.19 38.66
N MET A 434 29.46 -1.03 38.14
CA MET A 434 29.31 -0.70 36.73
C MET A 434 30.67 -0.38 36.12
N ARG A 435 30.90 -0.78 34.86
CA ARG A 435 32.07 -0.40 34.07
C ARG A 435 31.71 0.70 33.09
N ILE A 436 32.47 1.77 33.03
CA ILE A 436 32.25 2.82 32.00
C ILE A 436 32.63 2.27 30.64
N THR A 437 31.64 2.29 29.72
CA THR A 437 31.86 1.91 28.32
C THR A 437 32.12 3.13 27.46
N ARG A 438 31.59 4.32 27.86
CA ARG A 438 31.81 5.60 27.19
C ARG A 438 31.67 6.77 28.15
N VAL A 439 32.55 7.76 27.98
CA VAL A 439 32.41 9.08 28.55
C VAL A 439 32.03 10.02 27.39
N TYR A 440 30.95 10.76 27.56
CA TYR A 440 30.47 11.66 26.50
C TYR A 440 31.34 12.94 26.45
N PRO A 441 31.79 13.38 25.26
CA PRO A 441 32.57 14.60 25.12
C PRO A 441 31.82 15.84 25.61
N GLY A 442 32.54 16.84 26.16
CA GLY A 442 31.99 18.11 26.61
C GLY A 442 31.23 18.03 27.95
N THR A 443 31.05 16.83 28.53
CA THR A 443 30.27 16.65 29.76
C THR A 443 31.04 16.94 31.03
N THR A 444 30.32 17.08 32.15
CA THR A 444 30.91 17.20 33.48
C THR A 444 31.71 15.95 33.88
N ALA A 445 31.30 14.78 33.41
CA ALA A 445 32.07 13.53 33.64
C ALA A 445 33.45 13.55 32.97
N GLU A 446 33.54 14.02 31.72
CA GLU A 446 34.84 14.19 31.05
C GLU A 446 35.73 15.19 31.80
N LYS A 447 35.17 16.33 32.19
CA LYS A 447 35.88 17.38 32.97
C LYS A 447 36.31 16.87 34.33
N ALA A 448 35.53 16.01 34.99
CA ALA A 448 35.89 15.35 36.25
C ALA A 448 36.99 14.28 36.11
N GLY A 449 37.28 13.87 34.87
CA GLY A 449 38.38 12.97 34.58
C GLY A 449 38.02 11.50 34.59
N PHE A 450 36.74 11.11 34.42
CA PHE A 450 36.33 9.73 34.15
C PHE A 450 36.92 9.25 32.83
N LYS A 451 37.17 7.97 32.74
CA LYS A 451 37.71 7.30 31.53
C LYS A 451 36.98 6.02 31.22
N ASN A 452 36.97 5.67 29.94
CA ASN A 452 36.48 4.37 29.52
C ASN A 452 37.25 3.27 30.21
N GLY A 453 36.55 2.28 30.78
CA GLY A 453 37.15 1.17 31.52
C GLY A 453 37.16 1.37 33.04
N ASP A 454 36.88 2.55 33.58
CA ASP A 454 36.74 2.76 35.02
C ASP A 454 35.60 1.89 35.57
N LEU A 455 35.85 1.24 36.72
CA LEU A 455 34.89 0.43 37.45
C LEU A 455 34.29 1.28 38.56
N LEU A 456 32.98 1.61 38.47
CA LEU A 456 32.24 2.37 39.45
C LEU A 456 31.69 1.44 40.51
N LEU A 457 32.10 1.63 41.77
CA LEU A 457 31.84 0.70 42.88
C LEU A 457 30.88 1.31 43.91
N LYS A 458 31.00 2.61 44.18
CA LYS A 458 30.13 3.30 45.13
C LYS A 458 29.74 4.68 44.61
N LEU A 459 28.55 5.14 44.97
CA LEU A 459 28.04 6.48 44.78
C LEU A 459 27.76 7.09 46.17
N ASP A 460 28.42 8.20 46.51
CA ASP A 460 28.33 8.89 47.81
C ASP A 460 28.52 7.95 49.03
N GLY A 461 29.39 6.96 48.89
CA GLY A 461 29.70 5.96 49.90
C GLY A 461 28.79 4.73 49.89
N GLU A 462 27.66 4.76 49.17
CA GLU A 462 26.78 3.61 49.02
C GLU A 462 27.23 2.70 47.88
N ALA A 463 27.22 1.36 48.12
CA ALA A 463 27.66 0.40 47.14
C ALA A 463 26.70 0.28 45.94
N ILE A 464 27.25 0.32 44.72
CA ILE A 464 26.50 0.06 43.49
C ILE A 464 26.30 -1.43 43.33
N ASN A 465 25.13 -1.95 43.77
CA ASN A 465 24.83 -3.38 43.80
C ASN A 465 24.36 -3.90 42.43
N ALA A 466 25.19 -3.77 41.40
CA ALA A 466 24.89 -4.28 40.06
C ALA A 466 25.80 -5.48 39.75
N SER A 467 25.22 -6.64 39.44
CA SER A 467 25.94 -7.89 39.15
C SER A 467 25.29 -8.75 38.07
N ARG A 468 24.09 -8.43 37.63
CA ARG A 468 23.35 -9.12 36.57
C ARG A 468 22.91 -8.12 35.49
N PRO A 469 22.65 -8.58 34.26
CA PRO A 469 22.17 -7.69 33.18
C PRO A 469 20.92 -6.85 33.55
N GLU A 470 20.04 -7.39 34.41
CA GLU A 470 18.81 -6.72 34.87
C GLU A 470 19.12 -5.51 35.77
N ASP A 471 20.35 -5.43 36.33
CA ASP A 471 20.79 -4.34 37.20
C ASP A 471 21.33 -3.12 36.38
N ALA A 472 21.14 -3.10 35.05
CA ALA A 472 21.70 -2.08 34.16
C ALA A 472 21.30 -0.63 34.52
N ASP A 473 20.14 -0.44 35.11
CA ASP A 473 19.58 0.88 35.44
C ASP A 473 19.91 1.36 36.88
N VAL A 474 20.49 0.50 37.73
CA VAL A 474 20.76 0.80 39.15
C VAL A 474 21.51 2.11 39.37
N LEU A 475 22.58 2.37 38.60
CA LEU A 475 23.34 3.63 38.71
C LEU A 475 22.52 4.81 38.20
N SER A 476 21.82 4.66 37.06
CA SER A 476 21.03 5.74 36.49
C SER A 476 19.83 6.13 37.35
N GLU A 477 19.23 5.17 38.06
CA GLU A 477 18.17 5.41 39.02
C GLU A 477 18.69 6.11 40.26
N ALA A 478 19.85 5.70 40.79
CA ALA A 478 20.47 6.37 41.92
C ALA A 478 20.85 7.84 41.59
N ILE A 479 21.42 8.09 40.43
CA ILE A 479 21.73 9.47 39.95
C ILE A 479 20.45 10.32 39.77
N ARG A 480 19.36 9.74 39.30
CA ARG A 480 18.07 10.44 39.15
C ARG A 480 17.41 10.90 40.46
N GLN A 481 17.86 10.38 41.61
CA GLN A 481 17.41 10.84 42.91
C GLN A 481 18.05 12.16 43.33
N HIS A 482 19.18 12.54 42.71
CA HIS A 482 19.84 13.81 42.91
C HIS A 482 19.23 14.92 42.05
N ARG A 483 19.58 16.18 42.38
CA ARG A 483 19.21 17.35 41.58
C ARG A 483 20.29 17.69 40.55
N VAL A 484 19.88 18.37 39.49
CA VAL A 484 20.83 18.96 38.55
C VAL A 484 21.71 19.97 39.31
N ASN A 485 23.02 19.93 39.06
CA ASN A 485 24.11 20.65 39.70
C ASN A 485 24.52 20.12 41.10
N ASP A 486 23.96 19.01 41.60
CA ASP A 486 24.51 18.36 42.79
C ASP A 486 25.90 17.77 42.48
N GLU A 487 26.79 17.84 43.47
CA GLU A 487 28.09 17.15 43.42
C GLU A 487 27.95 15.75 44.02
N VAL A 488 28.42 14.75 43.28
CA VAL A 488 28.44 13.35 43.73
C VAL A 488 29.85 12.82 43.78
N LYS A 489 30.15 11.96 44.76
CA LYS A 489 31.45 11.30 44.91
C LYS A 489 31.31 9.85 44.47
N ILE A 490 32.13 9.46 43.51
CA ILE A 490 32.09 8.09 42.97
C ILE A 490 33.44 7.43 43.23
N ASP A 491 33.40 6.33 44.02
CA ASP A 491 34.56 5.50 44.23
C ASP A 491 34.73 4.57 43.04
N ILE A 492 35.90 4.64 42.42
CA ILE A 492 36.20 3.88 41.21
C ILE A 492 37.50 3.07 41.37
N HIS A 493 37.60 2.01 40.55
CA HIS A 493 38.89 1.39 40.26
C HIS A 493 39.27 1.69 38.80
N ARG A 494 40.48 2.22 38.62
CA ARG A 494 41.12 2.42 37.32
C ARG A 494 42.30 1.45 37.21
N GLY A 495 42.11 0.35 36.54
CA GLY A 495 43.05 -0.76 36.59
C GLY A 495 43.16 -1.33 38.02
N LYS A 496 44.30 -1.19 38.66
CA LYS A 496 44.52 -1.65 40.04
C LYS A 496 44.47 -0.52 41.10
N GLU A 497 44.26 0.72 40.68
CA GLU A 497 44.27 1.87 41.58
C GLU A 497 42.83 2.22 41.97
N ALA A 498 42.60 2.34 43.28
CA ALA A 498 41.36 2.84 43.84
C ALA A 498 41.43 4.38 43.96
N MET A 499 40.41 5.10 43.53
CA MET A 499 40.31 6.53 43.66
C MET A 499 38.86 6.98 43.77
N THR A 500 38.65 8.18 44.29
CA THR A 500 37.35 8.81 44.34
C THR A 500 37.35 10.01 43.36
N ILE A 501 36.36 10.04 42.50
CA ILE A 501 36.13 11.19 41.58
C ILE A 501 34.90 11.93 42.06
N THR A 502 35.01 13.24 42.17
CA THR A 502 33.86 14.14 42.40
C THR A 502 33.41 14.71 41.07
N ALA A 503 32.14 14.58 40.77
CA ALA A 503 31.54 15.12 39.55
C ALA A 503 30.24 15.89 39.83
N THR A 504 30.04 16.99 39.12
CA THR A 504 28.78 17.71 39.15
C THR A 504 27.81 17.05 38.20
N LEU A 505 26.57 16.79 38.65
CA LEU A 505 25.53 16.24 37.80
C LEU A 505 24.98 17.33 36.89
N GLU A 506 24.85 17.03 35.62
CA GLU A 506 24.25 17.93 34.64
C GLU A 506 22.81 17.52 34.31
N ARG A 507 22.12 18.38 33.59
CA ARG A 507 20.79 18.10 33.10
C ARG A 507 20.86 16.98 32.08
N SER A 508 20.02 15.93 32.25
CA SER A 508 19.89 14.89 31.26
C SER A 508 19.66 15.47 29.86
N PRO A 509 20.40 15.03 28.84
CA PRO A 509 20.01 15.32 27.46
C PRO A 509 18.57 14.89 27.23
N GLU A 510 17.87 15.56 26.36
CA GLU A 510 16.54 15.13 25.95
C GLU A 510 16.63 13.73 25.37
N ALA A 511 15.86 12.78 25.93
CA ALA A 511 15.74 11.45 25.36
C ALA A 511 15.09 11.59 23.98
N ARG A 512 15.31 10.61 23.09
CA ARG A 512 14.67 10.59 21.75
C ARG A 512 13.15 10.77 21.81
N SER A 513 12.53 10.21 22.85
CA SER A 513 11.07 10.31 23.09
C SER A 513 10.63 11.69 23.61
N GLU A 514 11.58 12.55 24.02
CA GLU A 514 11.32 13.89 24.55
C GLU A 514 11.58 14.99 23.52
N LEU A 515 12.30 14.68 22.44
CA LEU A 515 12.54 15.61 21.33
C LEU A 515 11.26 15.73 20.50
N GLN A 516 10.73 16.95 20.42
CA GLN A 516 9.55 17.22 19.62
C GLN A 516 9.79 16.85 18.17
N GLU A 517 8.87 16.06 17.62
CA GLU A 517 8.89 15.65 16.23
C GLU A 517 8.01 16.59 15.40
N PHE A 518 8.57 17.19 14.38
CA PHE A 518 7.84 17.94 13.39
C PHE A 518 7.31 16.99 12.29
N LYS A 519 5.99 16.95 12.13
CA LYS A 519 5.33 16.22 11.05
C LYS A 519 5.13 17.14 9.85
N CYS A 520 5.85 16.89 8.77
CA CYS A 520 5.67 17.58 7.49
C CYS A 520 4.62 16.84 6.66
N GLU A 521 3.35 17.22 6.80
CA GLU A 521 2.26 16.54 6.10
C GLU A 521 2.30 16.76 4.58
N SER A 522 2.67 17.97 4.14
CA SER A 522 2.71 18.34 2.72
C SER A 522 3.75 17.58 1.91
N LEU A 523 4.92 17.29 2.51
CA LEU A 523 6.00 16.53 1.87
C LEU A 523 6.14 15.11 2.42
N GLU A 524 5.33 14.73 3.42
CA GLU A 524 5.12 13.37 3.93
C GLU A 524 6.36 12.74 4.57
N PHE A 525 7.02 13.49 5.45
CA PHE A 525 8.09 13.01 6.31
C PHE A 525 8.01 13.61 7.71
N ASN A 526 8.67 12.97 8.68
CA ASN A 526 8.84 13.51 10.02
C ASN A 526 10.30 13.81 10.27
N ALA A 527 10.55 14.85 11.05
CA ALA A 527 11.90 15.27 11.43
C ALA A 527 11.93 15.80 12.86
N ARG A 528 13.07 15.69 13.50
CA ARG A 528 13.34 16.30 14.82
C ARG A 528 14.75 16.85 14.92
N ASP A 529 14.99 17.63 15.94
CA ASP A 529 16.34 18.14 16.21
C ASP A 529 17.32 17.01 16.50
N LEU A 530 18.60 17.23 16.20
CA LEU A 530 19.68 16.30 16.49
C LEU A 530 19.99 16.30 17.99
N GLY A 531 19.62 15.21 18.66
CA GLY A 531 20.03 14.98 20.05
C GLY A 531 21.51 14.62 20.17
N LYS A 532 22.08 14.71 21.40
CA LYS A 532 23.50 14.32 21.67
C LYS A 532 23.78 12.88 21.27
N GLU A 533 22.84 11.95 21.51
CA GLU A 533 22.97 10.54 21.12
C GLU A 533 23.02 10.35 19.60
N ASP A 534 22.23 11.14 18.86
CA ASP A 534 22.23 11.08 17.40
C ASP A 534 23.55 11.58 16.83
N ARG A 535 24.08 12.67 17.35
CA ARG A 535 25.39 13.20 16.95
C ARG A 535 26.51 12.18 17.12
N VAL A 536 26.48 11.46 18.26
CA VAL A 536 27.45 10.40 18.53
C VAL A 536 27.26 9.20 17.60
N ARG A 537 26.00 8.78 17.37
CA ARG A 537 25.69 7.62 16.53
C ARG A 537 26.01 7.86 15.06
N GLU A 538 25.63 9.01 14.57
CA GLU A 538 25.81 9.39 13.15
C GLU A 538 27.18 10.05 12.91
N SER A 539 28.04 10.16 13.95
CA SER A 539 29.35 10.84 13.88
C SER A 539 29.25 12.26 13.33
N VAL A 540 28.29 13.03 13.87
CA VAL A 540 28.03 14.43 13.51
C VAL A 540 28.76 15.33 14.48
N ASN A 541 29.56 16.29 14.00
CA ASN A 541 30.22 17.26 14.82
C ASN A 541 29.22 18.20 15.51
N ASP A 542 29.59 18.78 16.67
CA ASP A 542 28.70 19.64 17.43
C ASP A 542 28.32 20.94 16.68
N ASP A 543 29.19 21.40 15.79
CA ASP A 543 28.99 22.58 14.93
C ASP A 543 28.19 22.29 13.66
N GLU A 544 27.99 21.03 13.31
CA GLU A 544 27.25 20.64 12.12
C GLU A 544 25.74 20.82 12.34
N LYS A 545 25.10 21.57 11.44
CA LYS A 545 23.68 21.90 11.48
C LYS A 545 22.84 20.90 10.71
N GLY A 546 21.58 20.76 11.11
CA GLY A 546 20.61 19.89 10.43
C GLY A 546 19.56 19.35 11.38
N VAL A 547 18.51 18.76 10.82
CA VAL A 547 17.47 17.99 11.52
C VAL A 547 17.51 16.54 11.07
N LEU A 548 17.25 15.62 12.00
CA LEU A 548 17.20 14.19 11.70
C LEU A 548 15.85 13.82 11.12
N ILE A 549 15.83 13.16 9.98
CA ILE A 549 14.64 12.55 9.43
C ILE A 549 14.34 11.27 10.20
N THR A 550 13.23 11.25 10.94
CA THR A 550 12.84 10.14 11.81
C THR A 550 11.98 9.12 11.09
N SER A 551 11.15 9.57 10.16
CA SER A 551 10.35 8.70 9.30
C SER A 551 10.04 9.37 7.96
N VAL A 552 9.88 8.57 6.94
CA VAL A 552 9.42 8.99 5.61
C VAL A 552 8.26 8.12 5.23
N THR A 553 7.13 8.74 4.88
CA THR A 553 5.93 8.00 4.47
C THR A 553 6.22 7.24 3.18
N ASN A 554 5.99 5.93 3.20
CA ASN A 554 6.21 5.10 2.02
C ASN A 554 5.35 5.61 0.83
N ALA A 555 5.97 5.71 -0.34
CA ALA A 555 5.38 6.31 -1.54
C ALA A 555 4.90 7.77 -1.38
N GLY A 556 5.32 8.47 -0.32
CA GLY A 556 5.14 9.92 -0.16
C GLY A 556 6.10 10.72 -1.04
N TRP A 557 5.90 12.05 -1.14
CA TRP A 557 6.73 12.92 -1.96
C TRP A 557 8.21 12.84 -1.59
N ALA A 558 8.51 12.88 -0.29
CA ALA A 558 9.87 12.75 0.20
C ALA A 558 10.50 11.38 -0.16
N ALA A 559 9.73 10.28 -0.04
CA ALA A 559 10.20 8.94 -0.41
C ALA A 559 10.42 8.80 -1.92
N LEU A 560 9.55 9.40 -2.74
CA LEU A 560 9.67 9.38 -4.19
C LEU A 560 10.92 10.13 -4.67
N GLY A 561 11.25 11.26 -4.04
CA GLY A 561 12.48 11.99 -4.28
C GLY A 561 13.74 11.27 -3.76
N GLY A 562 13.57 10.28 -2.89
CA GLY A 562 14.66 9.47 -2.36
C GLY A 562 15.17 9.87 -0.97
N LEU A 563 14.40 10.67 -0.20
CA LEU A 563 14.66 10.92 1.21
C LEU A 563 14.48 9.62 2.00
N GLN A 564 15.31 9.38 3.00
CA GLN A 564 15.30 8.16 3.80
C GLN A 564 15.34 8.47 5.30
N ASN A 565 14.91 7.49 6.10
CA ASN A 565 15.07 7.55 7.55
C ASN A 565 16.57 7.65 7.89
N ALA A 566 16.88 8.41 8.94
CA ALA A 566 18.23 8.73 9.41
C ALA A 566 19.02 9.67 8.46
N ASP A 567 18.44 10.22 7.40
CA ASP A 567 19.04 11.36 6.72
C ASP A 567 19.05 12.57 7.64
N ILE A 568 20.10 13.38 7.55
CA ILE A 568 20.19 14.68 8.24
C ILE A 568 19.96 15.77 7.20
N LEU A 569 18.80 16.42 7.27
CA LEU A 569 18.43 17.50 6.36
C LEU A 569 19.15 18.79 6.79
N GLN A 570 20.00 19.32 5.91
CA GLN A 570 20.87 20.48 6.17
C GLN A 570 20.39 21.75 5.47
N SER A 571 19.72 21.64 4.31
CA SER A 571 19.11 22.80 3.65
C SER A 571 17.96 22.40 2.73
N ILE A 572 17.07 23.38 2.46
CA ILE A 572 15.98 23.31 1.48
C ILE A 572 16.15 24.51 0.55
N ASP A 573 16.24 24.26 -0.78
CA ASP A 573 16.46 25.28 -1.81
C ASP A 573 17.60 26.24 -1.47
N GLY A 574 18.70 25.71 -0.90
CA GLY A 574 19.87 26.46 -0.46
C GLY A 574 19.71 27.20 0.85
N LYS A 575 18.52 27.25 1.47
CA LYS A 575 18.30 27.84 2.80
C LYS A 575 18.65 26.83 3.88
N THR A 576 19.51 27.21 4.82
CA THR A 576 19.98 26.32 5.90
C THR A 576 18.82 25.91 6.82
N VAL A 577 18.77 24.63 7.17
CA VAL A 577 17.92 24.05 8.20
C VAL A 577 18.81 23.72 9.39
N ASP A 578 18.67 24.41 10.50
CA ASP A 578 19.48 24.18 11.71
C ASP A 578 18.66 23.69 12.91
N SER A 579 17.35 23.73 12.80
CA SER A 579 16.41 23.29 13.82
C SER A 579 15.06 22.93 13.19
N THR A 580 14.23 22.21 13.94
CA THR A 580 12.83 21.92 13.54
C THR A 580 12.01 23.19 13.40
N GLU A 581 12.29 24.24 14.16
CA GLU A 581 11.60 25.53 14.05
C GLU A 581 11.93 26.24 12.72
N THR A 582 13.20 26.21 12.31
CA THR A 582 13.62 26.72 10.99
C THR A 582 12.95 25.88 9.88
N LEU A 583 12.90 24.56 10.06
CA LEU A 583 12.21 23.66 9.11
C LEU A 583 10.73 24.00 8.98
N LYS A 584 10.00 24.16 10.11
CA LYS A 584 8.58 24.58 10.12
C LYS A 584 8.36 25.84 9.30
N THR A 585 9.22 26.84 9.51
CA THR A 585 9.12 28.14 8.82
C THR A 585 9.30 27.98 7.31
N LEU A 586 10.31 27.21 6.88
CA LEU A 586 10.57 26.97 5.46
C LEU A 586 9.45 26.16 4.81
N ILE A 587 8.93 25.13 5.47
CA ILE A 587 7.79 24.35 4.97
C ILE A 587 6.55 25.22 4.84
N ALA A 588 6.25 26.10 5.81
CA ALA A 588 5.13 27.03 5.71
C ALA A 588 5.25 28.02 4.54
N GLU A 589 6.48 28.43 4.17
CA GLU A 589 6.73 29.21 2.96
C GLU A 589 6.47 28.40 1.68
N ILE A 590 6.94 27.15 1.66
CA ILE A 590 6.75 26.21 0.55
C ILE A 590 5.26 25.92 0.33
N ASP A 591 4.51 25.65 1.39
CA ASP A 591 3.07 25.39 1.34
C ASP A 591 2.27 26.57 0.77
N LYS A 592 2.73 27.80 0.98
CA LYS A 592 2.14 29.01 0.39
C LYS A 592 2.50 29.19 -1.08
N GLN A 593 3.76 28.92 -1.44
CA GLN A 593 4.29 29.15 -2.79
C GLN A 593 3.94 28.01 -3.75
N LYS A 594 3.76 26.81 -3.21
CA LYS A 594 3.46 25.56 -3.96
C LYS A 594 4.39 25.36 -5.16
N PRO A 595 5.73 25.35 -4.95
CA PRO A 595 6.68 25.20 -6.04
C PRO A 595 6.54 23.81 -6.67
N THR A 596 6.83 23.70 -7.97
CA THR A 596 6.83 22.41 -8.68
C THR A 596 8.03 21.53 -8.34
N HIS A 597 9.13 22.14 -7.88
CA HIS A 597 10.35 21.46 -7.51
C HIS A 597 10.89 22.00 -6.19
N ILE A 598 11.41 21.14 -5.34
CA ILE A 598 12.04 21.48 -4.06
C ILE A 598 13.33 20.68 -3.96
N THR A 599 14.45 21.34 -3.75
CA THR A 599 15.73 20.67 -3.59
C THR A 599 16.12 20.58 -2.13
N LEU A 600 16.27 19.35 -1.62
CA LEU A 600 16.79 19.06 -0.30
C LEU A 600 18.28 18.74 -0.40
N PHE A 601 19.09 19.29 0.52
CA PHE A 601 20.47 18.85 0.70
C PHE A 601 20.56 18.09 2.01
N VAL A 602 20.95 16.83 1.93
CA VAL A 602 20.99 15.92 3.08
C VAL A 602 22.35 15.25 3.22
N ARG A 603 22.69 14.93 4.47
CA ARG A 603 23.76 14.01 4.81
C ARG A 603 23.16 12.64 5.09
N ARG A 604 23.73 11.60 4.49
CA ARG A 604 23.36 10.19 4.69
C ARG A 604 24.61 9.40 5.10
N GLY A 605 24.70 9.05 6.35
CA GLY A 605 25.92 8.48 6.93
C GLY A 605 27.11 9.45 6.75
N ILE A 606 28.14 9.05 5.99
CA ILE A 606 29.34 9.86 5.72
C ILE A 606 29.30 10.62 4.40
N THR A 607 28.22 10.52 3.63
CA THR A 607 28.10 11.16 2.30
C THR A 607 26.99 12.20 2.30
N THR A 608 27.09 13.18 1.41
CA THR A 608 26.04 14.18 1.17
C THR A 608 25.43 14.00 -0.21
N ARG A 609 24.18 14.44 -0.38
CA ARG A 609 23.47 14.39 -1.68
C ARG A 609 22.40 15.45 -1.77
N HIS A 610 22.07 15.81 -2.99
CA HIS A 610 20.88 16.58 -3.31
C HIS A 610 19.75 15.62 -3.66
N ILE A 611 18.54 15.93 -3.19
CA ILE A 611 17.31 15.20 -3.41
C ILE A 611 16.31 16.19 -3.98
N GLU A 612 15.71 15.89 -5.10
CA GLU A 612 14.68 16.71 -5.72
C GLU A 612 13.30 16.10 -5.46
N LEU A 613 12.38 16.92 -4.95
CA LEU A 613 10.99 16.57 -4.73
C LEU A 613 10.14 17.32 -5.77
N GLU A 614 9.14 16.62 -6.32
CA GLU A 614 8.19 17.16 -7.28
C GLU A 614 6.75 17.01 -6.74
N PRO A 615 6.37 17.78 -5.71
CA PRO A 615 5.05 17.66 -5.11
C PRO A 615 3.94 18.16 -6.04
N ILE A 616 2.80 17.48 -6.01
CA ILE A 616 1.55 17.97 -6.59
C ILE A 616 0.68 18.49 -5.44
N TRP A 617 0.36 19.77 -5.49
CA TRP A 617 -0.32 20.50 -4.42
C TRP A 617 -1.84 20.47 -4.53
#